data_921077667591b185fcf6f2fc4acca159
#
_entry.id   921077667591b185fcf6f2fc4acca159
#
_cell.length_a   1.000
_cell.length_b   1.000
_cell.length_c   1.000
_cell.angle_alpha   90.00
_cell.angle_beta   90.00
_cell.angle_gamma   90.00
#
_symmetry.space_group_name_H-M   'P 1'
#
loop_
_entity.id
_entity.type
_entity.pdbx_description
1 polymer ?
#
loop_
_entity_poly.entity_id
_entity_poly.type
_entity_poly.pdbx_seq_one_letter_code
_entity_poly.pdbx_strand_id
1 'polypeptide(L)'
;MKPFRLLPFFLLFLCVGLLPQAGAARVAEEAAGDAAAEGMKLPAFRLPTANTRFDNITFVVYDTETTGFSPVNDRIVEIGAIKIHGGVEIDRATWLINPERYIPYFVQDVHHISYDMVKDCPTFAQVYPEFVSFVGSAVLIAHNAPFDNRFMAAEIERAGMPMMKNAVLDSLALFRRWHPELESHTVTALMEYYTLDKEGGAFHRATDDSFFVYKALASELKARNAEPRFRDLTSVAEPLYFARSEEG
;
A
#
# COMPACT_ATOMS: atom_id res chain seq x y z
N MET A 1 14.03 73.26 7.56
CA MET A 1 14.15 71.99 6.81
C MET A 1 15.12 71.09 7.58
N LYS A 2 14.60 70.07 8.26
CA LYS A 2 15.43 69.07 8.98
C LYS A 2 15.39 67.75 8.19
N PRO A 3 16.51 67.05 8.02
CA PRO A 3 16.51 65.80 7.27
C PRO A 3 15.99 64.63 8.13
N PHE A 4 15.11 63.86 7.56
CA PHE A 4 14.56 62.60 8.11
C PHE A 4 15.70 61.55 8.11
N ARG A 5 15.97 60.99 9.30
CA ARG A 5 16.83 59.81 9.48
C ARG A 5 16.02 58.56 9.17
N LEU A 6 16.40 57.83 8.13
CA LEU A 6 15.97 56.46 7.90
C LEU A 6 16.68 55.49 8.86
N LEU A 7 15.91 54.78 9.67
CA LEU A 7 16.34 53.57 10.37
C LEU A 7 16.28 52.40 9.42
N PRO A 8 17.25 51.51 9.39
CA PRO A 8 17.16 50.26 8.62
C PRO A 8 16.28 49.27 9.36
N PHE A 9 15.19 48.89 8.72
CA PHE A 9 14.37 47.74 9.11
C PHE A 9 15.19 46.45 8.88
N PHE A 10 15.62 45.82 9.95
CA PHE A 10 16.11 44.46 9.93
C PHE A 10 14.92 43.53 9.65
N LEU A 11 14.83 43.08 8.40
CA LEU A 11 13.87 42.05 8.00
C LEU A 11 14.38 40.71 8.54
N LEU A 12 13.82 40.30 9.66
CA LEU A 12 14.00 38.95 10.21
C LEU A 12 13.27 37.98 9.27
N PHE A 13 14.02 37.36 8.36
CA PHE A 13 13.53 36.22 7.57
C PHE A 13 13.29 35.06 8.54
N LEU A 14 12.05 34.94 9.01
CA LEU A 14 11.56 33.71 9.62
C LEU A 14 11.46 32.70 8.48
N CYS A 15 12.49 31.86 8.34
CA CYS A 15 12.38 30.63 7.58
C CYS A 15 11.34 29.74 8.30
N VAL A 16 10.08 29.94 7.97
CA VAL A 16 9.07 28.92 8.19
C VAL A 16 9.40 27.84 7.16
N GLY A 17 10.18 26.88 7.59
CA GLY A 17 10.36 25.65 6.84
C GLY A 17 9.00 25.04 6.65
N LEU A 18 8.49 25.04 5.40
CA LEU A 18 7.45 24.11 4.99
C LEU A 18 8.01 22.71 5.24
N LEU A 19 7.59 22.12 6.35
CA LEU A 19 7.70 20.69 6.53
C LEU A 19 6.85 20.09 5.41
N PRO A 20 7.39 19.21 4.54
CA PRO A 20 6.55 18.43 3.65
C PRO A 20 5.54 17.71 4.54
N GLN A 21 4.26 17.74 4.16
CA GLN A 21 3.25 16.87 4.75
C GLN A 21 3.64 15.44 4.37
N ALA A 22 4.44 14.86 5.22
CA ALA A 22 4.99 13.55 5.08
C ALA A 22 3.88 12.55 5.39
N GLY A 23 3.52 11.77 4.37
CA GLY A 23 3.29 10.38 4.66
C GLY A 23 4.61 9.88 5.29
N ALA A 24 4.65 9.77 6.59
CA ALA A 24 5.89 9.45 7.27
C ALA A 24 6.33 8.06 6.82
N ALA A 25 7.50 7.99 6.17
CA ALA A 25 8.21 6.72 6.08
C ALA A 25 8.42 6.27 7.54
N ARG A 26 7.71 5.23 7.97
CA ARG A 26 7.90 4.65 9.28
C ARG A 26 9.15 3.79 9.17
N VAL A 27 10.23 4.29 9.73
CA VAL A 27 11.45 3.51 9.92
C VAL A 27 11.23 2.75 11.23
N ALA A 28 11.20 1.42 11.17
CA ALA A 28 11.11 0.60 12.36
C ALA A 28 12.37 0.81 13.22
N GLU A 29 12.16 1.10 14.50
CA GLU A 29 13.26 1.26 15.46
C GLU A 29 13.92 -0.10 15.73
N GLU A 30 15.24 -0.10 15.79
CA GLU A 30 16.09 -1.26 16.05
C GLU A 30 15.80 -1.85 17.43
N ALA A 31 14.82 -2.77 17.53
CA ALA A 31 14.76 -3.71 18.66
C ALA A 31 13.84 -4.91 18.38
N ALA A 32 14.40 -6.10 18.48
CA ALA A 32 13.72 -7.37 18.68
C ALA A 32 13.27 -8.17 17.44
N GLY A 33 14.21 -8.51 16.54
CA GLY A 33 13.92 -9.46 15.45
C GLY A 33 13.56 -10.89 15.91
N ASP A 34 14.09 -11.39 17.03
CA ASP A 34 13.86 -12.77 17.48
C ASP A 34 12.76 -12.94 18.54
N ALA A 35 12.33 -11.85 19.20
CA ALA A 35 11.24 -11.90 20.18
C ALA A 35 9.86 -11.59 19.58
N ALA A 36 9.79 -11.08 18.36
CA ALA A 36 8.55 -10.63 17.74
C ALA A 36 7.63 -11.78 17.29
N ALA A 37 8.17 -12.96 17.00
CA ALA A 37 7.40 -14.13 16.57
C ALA A 37 6.68 -14.82 17.74
N GLU A 38 7.30 -14.87 18.93
CA GLU A 38 6.70 -15.47 20.13
C GLU A 38 5.69 -14.51 20.77
N GLY A 39 4.41 -14.70 20.44
CA GLY A 39 3.31 -13.99 21.09
C GLY A 39 2.61 -12.91 20.25
N MET A 40 2.97 -12.72 18.98
CA MET A 40 2.26 -11.80 18.10
C MET A 40 0.79 -12.19 17.99
N LYS A 41 -0.10 -11.28 18.44
CA LYS A 41 -1.56 -11.46 18.31
C LYS A 41 -2.06 -10.73 17.09
N LEU A 42 -2.67 -11.50 16.19
CA LEU A 42 -3.33 -10.92 15.03
C LEU A 42 -4.63 -10.21 15.46
N PRO A 43 -4.96 -9.06 14.85
CA PRO A 43 -6.28 -8.45 15.00
C PRO A 43 -7.38 -9.43 14.59
N ALA A 44 -8.51 -9.38 15.29
CA ALA A 44 -9.67 -10.15 14.90
C ALA A 44 -10.23 -9.59 13.60
N PHE A 45 -10.32 -10.43 12.56
CA PHE A 45 -10.96 -10.08 11.30
C PHE A 45 -12.32 -10.74 11.17
N ARG A 46 -13.30 -9.97 10.71
CA ARG A 46 -14.61 -10.46 10.29
C ARG A 46 -14.94 -9.87 8.93
N LEU A 47 -15.25 -10.76 7.99
CA LEU A 47 -15.69 -10.32 6.66
C LEU A 47 -16.96 -9.48 6.78
N PRO A 48 -17.03 -8.28 6.15
CA PRO A 48 -18.27 -7.51 6.09
C PRO A 48 -19.41 -8.33 5.48
N THR A 49 -20.64 -8.08 5.93
CA THR A 49 -21.81 -8.72 5.32
C THR A 49 -22.04 -8.18 3.91
N ALA A 50 -22.67 -8.94 3.05
CA ALA A 50 -22.99 -8.53 1.67
C ALA A 50 -23.72 -7.17 1.59
N ASN A 51 -24.52 -6.84 2.62
CA ASN A 51 -25.29 -5.59 2.68
C ASN A 51 -24.55 -4.43 3.38
N THR A 52 -23.35 -4.64 3.90
CA THR A 52 -22.56 -3.56 4.50
C THR A 52 -22.27 -2.49 3.43
N ARG A 53 -22.60 -1.22 3.72
CA ARG A 53 -22.32 -0.11 2.82
C ARG A 53 -20.80 0.04 2.66
N PHE A 54 -20.36 0.37 1.45
CA PHE A 54 -18.94 0.57 1.13
C PHE A 54 -18.28 1.59 2.09
N ASP A 55 -18.95 2.71 2.36
CA ASP A 55 -18.45 3.76 3.24
C ASP A 55 -18.28 3.32 4.70
N ASN A 56 -18.95 2.25 5.13
CA ASN A 56 -18.85 1.70 6.50
C ASN A 56 -17.75 0.64 6.62
N ILE A 57 -17.02 0.37 5.54
CA ILE A 57 -15.90 -0.58 5.54
C ILE A 57 -14.59 0.20 5.60
N THR A 58 -13.69 -0.24 6.45
CA THR A 58 -12.30 0.21 6.39
C THR A 58 -11.57 -0.66 5.38
N PHE A 59 -10.94 -0.03 4.40
CA PHE A 59 -10.08 -0.68 3.42
C PHE A 59 -8.63 -0.29 3.67
N VAL A 60 -7.73 -1.21 3.37
CA VAL A 60 -6.32 -0.92 3.18
C VAL A 60 -5.96 -1.37 1.77
N VAL A 61 -5.63 -0.41 0.92
CA VAL A 61 -5.07 -0.70 -0.40
C VAL A 61 -3.57 -0.75 -0.24
N TYR A 62 -2.95 -1.84 -0.68
CA TYR A 62 -1.52 -2.04 -0.57
C TYR A 62 -0.93 -2.57 -1.87
N ASP A 63 0.36 -2.36 -2.01
CA ASP A 63 1.18 -2.82 -3.12
C ASP A 63 2.57 -3.18 -2.62
N THR A 64 3.29 -4.06 -3.32
CA THR A 64 4.62 -4.52 -2.94
C THR A 64 5.62 -4.39 -4.08
N GLU A 65 6.79 -3.81 -3.78
CA GLU A 65 7.94 -3.88 -4.68
C GLU A 65 8.86 -5.03 -4.27
N THR A 66 9.45 -5.68 -5.27
CA THR A 66 10.16 -6.94 -5.04
C THR A 66 11.49 -7.02 -5.80
N THR A 67 12.37 -7.93 -5.39
CA THR A 67 13.64 -8.19 -6.11
C THR A 67 13.47 -8.98 -7.40
N GLY A 68 12.24 -9.41 -7.73
CA GLY A 68 11.93 -10.21 -8.91
C GLY A 68 10.52 -10.76 -8.87
N PHE A 69 10.24 -11.83 -9.62
CA PHE A 69 8.87 -12.32 -9.82
C PHE A 69 8.56 -13.65 -9.11
N SER A 70 9.54 -14.26 -8.45
CA SER A 70 9.39 -15.56 -7.81
C SER A 70 9.31 -15.41 -6.28
N PRO A 71 8.16 -15.62 -5.64
CA PRO A 71 8.04 -15.50 -4.18
C PRO A 71 8.93 -16.52 -3.42
N VAL A 72 9.33 -17.62 -4.08
CA VAL A 72 10.27 -18.61 -3.51
C VAL A 72 11.70 -18.04 -3.47
N ASN A 73 12.12 -17.38 -4.55
CA ASN A 73 13.51 -16.95 -4.72
C ASN A 73 13.70 -15.47 -4.46
N ASP A 74 12.68 -14.66 -4.59
CA ASP A 74 12.76 -13.21 -4.47
C ASP A 74 12.18 -12.72 -3.14
N ARG A 75 12.38 -11.44 -2.84
CA ARG A 75 12.07 -10.80 -1.55
C ARG A 75 11.34 -9.49 -1.77
N ILE A 76 10.55 -9.07 -0.81
CA ILE A 76 9.92 -7.74 -0.78
C ILE A 76 10.98 -6.71 -0.41
N VAL A 77 10.98 -5.56 -1.09
CA VAL A 77 11.85 -4.39 -0.81
C VAL A 77 11.06 -3.15 -0.35
N GLU A 78 9.77 -3.08 -0.66
CA GLU A 78 8.87 -2.02 -0.18
C GLU A 78 7.46 -2.60 -0.01
N ILE A 79 6.76 -2.12 1.02
CA ILE A 79 5.31 -2.23 1.15
C ILE A 79 4.77 -0.81 1.22
N GLY A 80 3.89 -0.44 0.29
CA GLY A 80 3.13 0.80 0.34
C GLY A 80 1.68 0.51 0.68
N ALA A 81 1.07 1.29 1.56
CA ALA A 81 -0.31 1.11 1.93
C ALA A 81 -1.02 2.42 2.25
N ILE A 82 -2.28 2.51 1.84
CA ILE A 82 -3.19 3.59 2.26
C ILE A 82 -4.39 2.99 2.97
N LYS A 83 -4.83 3.63 4.04
CA LYS A 83 -6.02 3.25 4.79
C LYS A 83 -7.15 4.22 4.53
N ILE A 84 -8.32 3.67 4.25
CA ILE A 84 -9.48 4.42 3.80
C ILE A 84 -10.70 4.03 4.63
N HIS A 85 -11.45 5.03 5.07
CA HIS A 85 -12.75 4.84 5.68
C HIS A 85 -13.70 5.98 5.28
N GLY A 86 -14.97 5.67 5.04
CA GLY A 86 -15.95 6.67 4.64
C GLY A 86 -15.63 7.36 3.30
N GLY A 87 -14.87 6.71 2.42
CA GLY A 87 -14.47 7.27 1.14
C GLY A 87 -13.30 8.25 1.20
N VAL A 88 -12.69 8.44 2.38
CA VAL A 88 -11.54 9.32 2.59
C VAL A 88 -10.32 8.53 3.08
N GLU A 89 -9.15 8.96 2.65
CA GLU A 89 -7.89 8.45 3.18
C GLU A 89 -7.71 8.95 4.62
N ILE A 90 -7.53 8.04 5.55
CA ILE A 90 -7.36 8.33 6.98
C ILE A 90 -5.95 8.07 7.50
N ASP A 91 -5.16 7.29 6.76
CA ASP A 91 -3.75 7.02 7.08
C ASP A 91 -3.02 6.50 5.83
N ARG A 92 -1.69 6.68 5.78
CA ARG A 92 -0.82 6.05 4.78
C ARG A 92 0.53 5.70 5.39
N ALA A 93 1.15 4.64 4.89
CA ALA A 93 2.45 4.19 5.33
C ALA A 93 3.24 3.58 4.18
N THR A 94 4.55 3.73 4.26
CA THR A 94 5.51 3.07 3.38
C THR A 94 6.59 2.44 4.25
N TRP A 95 6.90 1.18 4.01
CA TRP A 95 7.98 0.45 4.68
C TRP A 95 9.00 0.04 3.63
N LEU A 96 10.18 0.64 3.68
CA LEU A 96 11.35 0.13 2.98
C LEU A 96 11.92 -1.04 3.75
N ILE A 97 12.27 -2.11 3.05
CA ILE A 97 12.64 -3.40 3.65
C ILE A 97 14.00 -3.83 3.10
N ASN A 98 14.91 -4.18 4.00
CA ASN A 98 16.14 -4.83 3.62
C ASN A 98 15.83 -6.26 3.15
N PRO A 99 15.99 -6.57 1.87
CA PRO A 99 15.69 -7.91 1.34
C PRO A 99 16.81 -8.94 1.68
N GLU A 100 17.88 -8.49 2.33
CA GLU A 100 19.07 -9.31 2.67
C GLU A 100 19.69 -10.00 1.45
N ARG A 101 19.51 -9.40 0.26
CA ARG A 101 20.03 -9.89 -1.01
C ARG A 101 20.17 -8.77 -2.04
N TYR A 102 20.91 -9.06 -3.10
CA TYR A 102 21.05 -8.17 -4.24
C TYR A 102 19.69 -7.90 -4.91
N ILE A 103 19.49 -6.64 -5.33
CA ILE A 103 18.34 -6.21 -6.13
C ILE A 103 18.80 -6.09 -7.58
N PRO A 104 18.25 -6.89 -8.52
CA PRO A 104 18.62 -6.84 -9.93
C PRO A 104 18.29 -5.49 -10.59
N TYR A 105 19.13 -5.03 -11.51
CA TYR A 105 18.92 -3.73 -12.18
C TYR A 105 17.58 -3.61 -12.90
N PHE A 106 17.11 -4.70 -13.51
CA PHE A 106 15.85 -4.66 -14.26
C PHE A 106 14.62 -4.34 -13.40
N VAL A 107 14.62 -4.68 -12.10
CA VAL A 107 13.55 -4.28 -11.17
C VAL A 107 13.84 -2.90 -10.58
N GLN A 108 15.13 -2.53 -10.37
CA GLN A 108 15.48 -1.17 -9.95
C GLN A 108 15.04 -0.13 -10.98
N ASP A 109 15.09 -0.45 -12.26
CA ASP A 109 14.61 0.43 -13.34
C ASP A 109 13.09 0.64 -13.29
N VAL A 110 12.34 -0.26 -12.64
CA VAL A 110 10.89 -0.16 -12.48
C VAL A 110 10.53 0.64 -11.22
N HIS A 111 10.96 0.17 -10.04
CA HIS A 111 10.55 0.77 -8.76
C HIS A 111 11.56 1.78 -8.19
N HIS A 112 12.72 1.95 -8.83
CA HIS A 112 13.77 2.92 -8.46
C HIS A 112 14.36 2.72 -7.05
N ILE A 113 14.29 1.50 -6.49
CA ILE A 113 14.86 1.17 -5.18
C ILE A 113 16.16 0.41 -5.39
N SER A 114 17.28 0.99 -5.01
CA SER A 114 18.59 0.34 -5.04
C SER A 114 18.87 -0.37 -3.71
N TYR A 115 19.82 -1.31 -3.72
CA TYR A 115 20.26 -1.97 -2.49
C TYR A 115 20.83 -0.98 -1.45
N ASP A 116 21.54 0.05 -1.90
CA ASP A 116 22.07 1.09 -1.01
C ASP A 116 20.98 1.87 -0.26
N MET A 117 19.78 1.95 -0.80
CA MET A 117 18.64 2.61 -0.14
C MET A 117 18.05 1.77 0.99
N VAL A 118 18.18 0.44 0.92
CA VAL A 118 17.47 -0.49 1.81
C VAL A 118 18.38 -1.36 2.68
N LYS A 119 19.69 -1.36 2.43
CA LYS A 119 20.63 -2.22 3.16
C LYS A 119 20.64 -2.02 4.68
N ASP A 120 20.34 -0.79 5.13
CA ASP A 120 20.28 -0.41 6.53
C ASP A 120 18.84 -0.30 7.05
N CYS A 121 17.83 -0.65 6.22
CA CYS A 121 16.43 -0.68 6.59
C CYS A 121 16.10 -1.96 7.41
N PRO A 122 14.97 -1.96 8.13
CA PRO A 122 14.48 -3.15 8.81
C PRO A 122 14.22 -4.31 7.84
N THR A 123 14.35 -5.53 8.33
CA THR A 123 13.94 -6.74 7.59
C THR A 123 12.42 -6.89 7.56
N PHE A 124 11.90 -7.77 6.70
CA PHE A 124 10.46 -8.07 6.66
C PHE A 124 9.93 -8.51 8.03
N ALA A 125 10.67 -9.33 8.76
CA ALA A 125 10.29 -9.79 10.10
C ALA A 125 10.08 -8.64 11.10
N GLN A 126 10.86 -7.56 10.97
CA GLN A 126 10.74 -6.38 11.83
C GLN A 126 9.58 -5.47 11.38
N VAL A 127 9.30 -5.39 10.08
CA VAL A 127 8.23 -4.55 9.50
C VAL A 127 6.85 -5.17 9.66
N TYR A 128 6.74 -6.49 9.54
CA TYR A 128 5.44 -7.17 9.49
C TYR A 128 4.50 -6.88 10.67
N PRO A 129 4.96 -6.82 11.93
CA PRO A 129 4.10 -6.43 13.06
C PRO A 129 3.48 -5.03 12.91
N GLU A 130 4.23 -4.07 12.35
CA GLU A 130 3.71 -2.73 12.10
C GLU A 130 2.68 -2.73 10.98
N PHE A 131 2.95 -3.45 9.89
CA PHE A 131 1.99 -3.62 8.80
C PHE A 131 0.69 -4.26 9.31
N VAL A 132 0.76 -5.31 10.13
CA VAL A 132 -0.42 -5.94 10.75
C VAL A 132 -1.18 -4.96 11.63
N SER A 133 -0.48 -4.16 12.43
CA SER A 133 -1.10 -3.11 13.26
C SER A 133 -1.77 -2.04 12.40
N PHE A 134 -1.11 -1.63 11.31
CA PHE A 134 -1.68 -0.68 10.35
C PHE A 134 -2.94 -1.24 9.70
N VAL A 135 -2.94 -2.48 9.24
CA VAL A 135 -4.09 -3.15 8.61
C VAL A 135 -5.24 -3.29 9.61
N GLY A 136 -4.98 -3.78 10.81
CA GLY A 136 -6.01 -4.05 11.80
C GLY A 136 -7.07 -5.01 11.27
N SER A 137 -8.35 -4.63 11.39
CA SER A 137 -9.50 -5.39 10.90
C SER A 137 -10.01 -4.97 9.51
N ALA A 138 -9.22 -4.24 8.74
CA ALA A 138 -9.60 -3.77 7.41
C ALA A 138 -9.73 -4.91 6.39
N VAL A 139 -10.54 -4.70 5.36
CA VAL A 139 -10.49 -5.47 4.11
C VAL A 139 -9.33 -4.94 3.28
N LEU A 140 -8.49 -5.84 2.78
CA LEU A 140 -7.36 -5.49 1.94
C LEU A 140 -7.78 -5.39 0.47
N ILE A 141 -7.09 -4.57 -0.28
CA ILE A 141 -7.20 -4.45 -1.74
C ILE A 141 -5.79 -4.41 -2.31
N ALA A 142 -5.54 -5.17 -3.37
CA ALA A 142 -4.33 -5.04 -4.18
C ALA A 142 -4.66 -5.14 -5.67
N HIS A 143 -3.79 -4.61 -6.53
CA HIS A 143 -3.97 -4.68 -7.97
C HIS A 143 -3.15 -5.82 -8.56
N ASN A 144 -3.78 -6.90 -8.99
CA ASN A 144 -3.20 -8.22 -9.20
C ASN A 144 -2.83 -8.90 -7.86
N ALA A 145 -3.77 -8.87 -6.93
CA ALA A 145 -3.61 -9.39 -5.57
C ALA A 145 -2.97 -10.78 -5.45
N PRO A 146 -3.12 -11.73 -6.39
CA PRO A 146 -2.39 -12.99 -6.34
C PRO A 146 -0.86 -12.84 -6.32
N PHE A 147 -0.32 -11.78 -6.91
CA PHE A 147 1.12 -11.51 -6.88
C PHE A 147 1.55 -11.10 -5.46
N ASP A 148 0.97 -10.05 -4.92
CA ASP A 148 1.31 -9.52 -3.59
C ASP A 148 1.05 -10.54 -2.49
N ASN A 149 -0.09 -11.24 -2.56
CA ASN A 149 -0.44 -12.28 -1.58
C ASN A 149 0.58 -13.40 -1.51
N ARG A 150 1.10 -13.87 -2.66
CA ARG A 150 2.12 -14.93 -2.68
C ARG A 150 3.45 -14.44 -2.09
N PHE A 151 3.85 -13.21 -2.39
CA PHE A 151 5.06 -12.64 -1.81
C PHE A 151 4.91 -12.42 -0.30
N MET A 152 3.81 -11.83 0.13
CA MET A 152 3.51 -11.63 1.56
C MET A 152 3.48 -12.98 2.30
N ALA A 153 2.78 -13.98 1.76
CA ALA A 153 2.71 -15.31 2.38
C ALA A 153 4.09 -15.94 2.52
N ALA A 154 4.91 -15.90 1.47
CA ALA A 154 6.27 -16.44 1.49
C ALA A 154 7.18 -15.73 2.50
N GLU A 155 7.08 -14.41 2.62
CA GLU A 155 7.85 -13.66 3.62
C GLU A 155 7.38 -13.94 5.05
N ILE A 156 6.06 -14.05 5.28
CA ILE A 156 5.49 -14.38 6.58
C ILE A 156 5.95 -15.81 7.02
N GLU A 157 5.95 -16.76 6.09
CA GLU A 157 6.45 -18.12 6.33
C GLU A 157 7.94 -18.14 6.67
N ARG A 158 8.77 -17.42 5.91
CA ARG A 158 10.21 -17.29 6.17
C ARG A 158 10.49 -16.69 7.55
N ALA A 159 9.68 -15.69 7.92
CA ALA A 159 9.78 -15.04 9.23
C ALA A 159 9.24 -15.90 10.40
N GLY A 160 8.61 -17.05 10.11
CA GLY A 160 7.99 -17.89 11.14
C GLY A 160 6.79 -17.23 11.84
N MET A 161 6.16 -16.24 11.20
CA MET A 161 5.12 -15.42 11.82
C MET A 161 3.70 -15.93 11.54
N PRO A 162 2.70 -15.52 12.34
CA PRO A 162 1.31 -15.91 12.11
C PRO A 162 0.74 -15.21 10.86
N MET A 163 0.07 -15.99 9.99
CA MET A 163 -0.57 -15.52 8.76
C MET A 163 -1.80 -14.67 9.07
N MET A 164 -1.90 -13.46 8.48
CA MET A 164 -3.11 -12.63 8.57
C MET A 164 -4.34 -13.35 7.99
N LYS A 165 -5.51 -13.04 8.56
CA LYS A 165 -6.80 -13.63 8.15
C LYS A 165 -7.68 -12.66 7.37
N ASN A 166 -7.16 -11.45 7.09
CA ASN A 166 -7.88 -10.43 6.36
C ASN A 166 -8.18 -10.89 4.93
N ALA A 167 -9.40 -10.60 4.47
CA ALA A 167 -9.77 -10.82 3.08
C ALA A 167 -9.07 -9.79 2.19
N VAL A 168 -8.65 -10.21 1.01
CA VAL A 168 -8.00 -9.38 -0.02
C VAL A 168 -8.87 -9.38 -1.27
N LEU A 169 -9.24 -8.21 -1.76
CA LEU A 169 -9.95 -8.04 -3.02
C LEU A 169 -8.93 -7.77 -4.14
N ASP A 170 -9.06 -8.49 -5.24
CA ASP A 170 -8.24 -8.26 -6.43
C ASP A 170 -8.91 -7.24 -7.34
N SER A 171 -8.41 -5.99 -7.31
CA SER A 171 -8.95 -4.92 -8.14
C SER A 171 -8.73 -5.17 -9.64
N LEU A 172 -7.67 -5.86 -10.05
CA LEU A 172 -7.46 -6.23 -11.45
C LEU A 172 -8.56 -7.18 -11.95
N ALA A 173 -8.93 -8.18 -11.13
CA ALA A 173 -10.03 -9.09 -11.46
C ALA A 173 -11.37 -8.35 -11.55
N LEU A 174 -11.61 -7.37 -10.65
CA LEU A 174 -12.80 -6.52 -10.70
C LEU A 174 -12.86 -5.71 -12.00
N PHE A 175 -11.81 -4.97 -12.33
CA PHE A 175 -11.78 -4.13 -13.52
C PHE A 175 -11.87 -4.94 -14.82
N ARG A 176 -11.21 -6.08 -14.91
CA ARG A 176 -11.34 -6.98 -16.08
C ARG A 176 -12.77 -7.47 -16.31
N ARG A 177 -13.54 -7.66 -15.26
CA ARG A 177 -14.95 -8.06 -15.37
C ARG A 177 -15.88 -6.88 -15.67
N TRP A 178 -15.56 -5.70 -15.15
CA TRP A 178 -16.35 -4.50 -15.39
C TRP A 178 -16.12 -3.90 -16.76
N HIS A 179 -14.90 -4.00 -17.27
CA HIS A 179 -14.44 -3.36 -18.51
C HIS A 179 -13.69 -4.35 -19.40
N PRO A 180 -14.35 -5.42 -19.87
CA PRO A 180 -13.71 -6.40 -20.75
C PRO A 180 -13.28 -5.82 -22.10
N GLU A 181 -13.78 -4.64 -22.44
CA GLU A 181 -13.46 -3.89 -23.66
C GLU A 181 -12.12 -3.16 -23.61
N LEU A 182 -11.53 -2.97 -22.44
CA LEU A 182 -10.23 -2.31 -22.32
C LEU A 182 -9.10 -3.26 -22.71
N GLU A 183 -8.19 -2.79 -23.54
CA GLU A 183 -6.99 -3.54 -23.95
C GLU A 183 -6.02 -3.76 -22.79
N SER A 184 -5.98 -2.85 -21.83
CA SER A 184 -5.10 -2.90 -20.65
C SER A 184 -5.86 -2.48 -19.39
N HIS A 185 -5.53 -3.15 -18.29
CA HIS A 185 -6.06 -2.86 -16.96
C HIS A 185 -4.94 -2.53 -15.95
N THR A 186 -3.77 -2.10 -16.43
CA THR A 186 -2.71 -1.59 -15.55
C THR A 186 -3.18 -0.34 -14.80
N VAL A 187 -2.54 -0.02 -13.68
CA VAL A 187 -2.86 1.20 -12.92
C VAL A 187 -2.82 2.43 -13.82
N THR A 188 -1.81 2.56 -14.68
CA THR A 188 -1.69 3.65 -15.67
C THR A 188 -2.89 3.70 -16.63
N ALA A 189 -3.32 2.57 -17.19
CA ALA A 189 -4.46 2.52 -18.10
C ALA A 189 -5.77 2.89 -17.39
N LEU A 190 -5.96 2.46 -16.14
CA LEU A 190 -7.12 2.84 -15.34
C LEU A 190 -7.12 4.33 -14.99
N MET A 191 -5.94 4.91 -14.69
CA MET A 191 -5.84 6.35 -14.47
C MET A 191 -6.26 7.16 -15.70
N GLU A 192 -5.83 6.76 -16.88
CA GLU A 192 -6.21 7.39 -18.14
C GLU A 192 -7.72 7.26 -18.39
N TYR A 193 -8.26 6.05 -18.21
CA TYR A 193 -9.68 5.77 -18.39
C TYR A 193 -10.58 6.60 -17.46
N TYR A 194 -10.24 6.71 -16.18
CA TYR A 194 -10.99 7.50 -15.21
C TYR A 194 -10.59 8.97 -15.14
N THR A 195 -9.68 9.43 -16.00
CA THR A 195 -9.16 10.81 -16.03
C THR A 195 -8.67 11.26 -14.64
N LEU A 196 -7.88 10.38 -14.00
CA LEU A 196 -7.29 10.66 -12.69
C LEU A 196 -6.01 11.48 -12.87
N ASP A 197 -5.98 12.67 -12.29
CA ASP A 197 -4.82 13.55 -12.37
C ASP A 197 -3.63 13.02 -11.54
N LYS A 198 -2.43 13.21 -12.11
CA LYS A 198 -1.15 12.83 -11.50
C LYS A 198 -0.67 13.87 -10.48
N GLU A 199 -1.57 14.53 -9.74
CA GLU A 199 -1.17 15.60 -8.82
C GLU A 199 -0.15 15.08 -7.77
N GLY A 200 1.14 15.25 -8.10
CA GLY A 200 2.26 15.17 -7.15
C GLY A 200 2.84 13.79 -6.84
N GLY A 201 2.38 12.70 -7.45
CA GLY A 201 2.90 11.36 -7.19
C GLY A 201 4.05 10.95 -8.13
N ALA A 202 5.07 10.30 -7.60
CA ALA A 202 6.07 9.61 -8.40
C ALA A 202 5.55 8.21 -8.74
N PHE A 203 5.32 7.93 -10.06
CA PHE A 203 4.94 6.60 -10.53
C PHE A 203 5.92 5.51 -10.06
N HIS A 204 5.39 4.30 -9.89
CA HIS A 204 6.14 3.12 -9.46
C HIS A 204 6.70 3.26 -8.04
N ARG A 205 5.90 3.82 -7.14
CA ARG A 205 6.05 3.71 -5.71
C ARG A 205 4.77 3.10 -5.17
N ALA A 206 4.90 2.05 -4.39
CA ALA A 206 3.79 1.21 -3.92
C ALA A 206 2.63 2.00 -3.29
N THR A 207 2.91 3.11 -2.59
CA THR A 207 1.88 3.95 -1.98
C THR A 207 1.07 4.75 -2.99
N ASP A 208 1.71 5.25 -4.05
CA ASP A 208 1.03 6.04 -5.07
C ASP A 208 0.16 5.16 -5.97
N ASP A 209 0.65 3.98 -6.34
CA ASP A 209 -0.12 2.99 -7.08
C ASP A 209 -1.36 2.55 -6.29
N SER A 210 -1.22 2.31 -4.99
CA SER A 210 -2.34 2.04 -4.07
C SER A 210 -3.40 3.16 -4.08
N PHE A 211 -2.97 4.43 -4.11
CA PHE A 211 -3.89 5.57 -4.15
C PHE A 211 -4.71 5.62 -5.45
N PHE A 212 -4.07 5.41 -6.59
CA PHE A 212 -4.76 5.43 -7.89
C PHE A 212 -5.71 4.24 -8.05
N VAL A 213 -5.32 3.06 -7.59
CA VAL A 213 -6.21 1.88 -7.54
C VAL A 213 -7.48 2.19 -6.78
N TYR A 214 -7.37 2.81 -5.61
CA TYR A 214 -8.56 3.20 -4.83
C TYR A 214 -9.42 4.24 -5.56
N LYS A 215 -8.82 5.27 -6.14
CA LYS A 215 -9.55 6.32 -6.87
C LYS A 215 -10.33 5.75 -8.05
N ALA A 216 -9.72 4.87 -8.83
CA ALA A 216 -10.39 4.17 -9.92
C ALA A 216 -11.56 3.32 -9.41
N LEU A 217 -11.34 2.53 -8.35
CA LEU A 217 -12.36 1.68 -7.75
C LEU A 217 -13.56 2.49 -7.21
N ALA A 218 -13.28 3.59 -6.50
CA ALA A 218 -14.33 4.47 -5.96
C ALA A 218 -15.13 5.15 -7.07
N SER A 219 -14.48 5.55 -8.18
CA SER A 219 -15.13 6.13 -9.35
C SER A 219 -16.08 5.14 -10.01
N GLU A 220 -15.60 3.90 -10.22
CA GLU A 220 -16.40 2.83 -10.81
C GLU A 220 -17.61 2.47 -9.97
N LEU A 221 -17.42 2.27 -8.68
CA LEU A 221 -18.52 1.92 -7.78
C LEU A 221 -19.61 2.99 -7.73
N LYS A 222 -19.23 4.27 -7.71
CA LYS A 222 -20.17 5.40 -7.76
C LYS A 222 -20.93 5.45 -9.07
N ALA A 223 -20.28 5.17 -10.19
CA ALA A 223 -20.93 5.14 -11.50
C ALA A 223 -21.98 4.02 -11.60
N ARG A 224 -21.72 2.85 -10.96
CA ARG A 224 -22.62 1.70 -11.00
C ARG A 224 -23.75 1.77 -9.99
N ASN A 225 -23.50 2.31 -8.83
CA ASN A 225 -24.46 2.35 -7.72
C ASN A 225 -24.22 3.59 -6.85
N ALA A 226 -25.26 4.40 -6.65
CA ALA A 226 -25.19 5.58 -5.78
C ALA A 226 -24.89 5.21 -4.30
N GLU A 227 -25.25 4.02 -3.86
CA GLU A 227 -25.00 3.49 -2.51
C GLU A 227 -24.34 2.11 -2.58
N PRO A 228 -23.06 2.02 -2.97
CA PRO A 228 -22.38 0.75 -3.16
C PRO A 228 -22.28 -0.03 -1.84
N ARG A 229 -22.38 -1.37 -1.96
CA ARG A 229 -22.31 -2.30 -0.85
C ARG A 229 -21.22 -3.33 -1.09
N PHE A 230 -20.83 -4.05 -0.07
CA PHE A 230 -19.78 -5.06 -0.16
C PHE A 230 -20.07 -6.12 -1.23
N ARG A 231 -21.34 -6.51 -1.43
CA ARG A 231 -21.75 -7.44 -2.48
C ARG A 231 -21.46 -6.94 -3.90
N ASP A 232 -21.41 -5.63 -4.13
CA ASP A 232 -21.13 -5.08 -5.45
C ASP A 232 -19.68 -5.33 -5.88
N LEU A 233 -18.81 -5.65 -4.92
CA LEU A 233 -17.44 -6.14 -5.13
C LEU A 233 -17.42 -7.67 -5.19
N THR A 234 -17.94 -8.34 -4.15
CA THR A 234 -17.78 -9.80 -3.97
C THR A 234 -18.62 -10.64 -4.91
N SER A 235 -19.67 -10.11 -5.52
CA SER A 235 -20.40 -10.76 -6.60
C SER A 235 -19.63 -10.76 -7.93
N VAL A 236 -18.63 -9.89 -8.08
CA VAL A 236 -17.81 -9.78 -9.27
C VAL A 236 -16.53 -10.60 -9.15
N ALA A 237 -15.86 -10.53 -8.01
CA ALA A 237 -14.68 -11.34 -7.71
C ALA A 237 -14.72 -11.79 -6.25
N GLU A 238 -14.47 -13.07 -6.02
CA GLU A 238 -14.39 -13.61 -4.66
C GLU A 238 -13.17 -13.07 -3.93
N PRO A 239 -13.28 -12.77 -2.62
CA PRO A 239 -12.14 -12.40 -1.81
C PRO A 239 -11.09 -13.51 -1.74
N LEU A 240 -9.83 -13.12 -1.83
CA LEU A 240 -8.69 -14.00 -1.61
C LEU A 240 -8.26 -13.94 -0.13
N TYR A 241 -7.42 -14.88 0.26
CA TYR A 241 -6.81 -14.93 1.59
C TYR A 241 -5.33 -15.28 1.47
N PHE A 242 -4.53 -14.85 2.44
CA PHE A 242 -3.16 -15.33 2.53
C PHE A 242 -3.19 -16.84 2.84
N ALA A 243 -2.49 -17.60 2.06
CA ALA A 243 -2.38 -19.03 2.23
C ALA A 243 -0.89 -19.42 2.24
N ARG A 244 -0.56 -20.44 3.06
CA ARG A 244 0.78 -21.04 3.00
C ARG A 244 0.99 -21.62 1.61
N SER A 245 2.23 -21.58 1.14
CA SER A 245 2.63 -22.32 -0.04
C SER A 245 2.32 -23.79 0.22
N GLU A 246 1.45 -24.40 -0.57
CA GLU A 246 1.33 -25.85 -0.59
C GLU A 246 2.68 -26.39 -1.06
N GLU A 247 3.31 -27.22 -0.23
CA GLU A 247 4.51 -27.93 -0.61
C GLU A 247 4.17 -28.80 -1.82
N GLY A 248 4.64 -28.35 -3.01
CA GLY A 248 4.52 -29.07 -4.26
C GLY A 248 5.66 -30.08 -4.44
#